data_3396ff0b055dd5e0fa282c51e1a8c8c1
#
_entry.id   3396ff0b055dd5e0fa282c51e1a8c8c1
#
_cell.length_a   1.000
_cell.length_b   1.000
_cell.length_c   1.000
_cell.angle_alpha   90.00
_cell.angle_beta   90.00
_cell.angle_gamma   90.00
#
_symmetry.space_group_name_H-M   'P 1'
#
loop_
_entity.id
_entity.type
_entity.pdbx_description
1 polymer ?
#
loop_
_entity_poly.entity_id
_entity_poly.type
_entity_poly.pdbx_seq_one_letter_code
_entity_poly.pdbx_strand_id
1 'polypeptide(L)'
;MKYNRISYNSYLSLKRQKKSFKARKRKPKNNKKIHYLIFKALITFIILAISFFIIFKNLSKLFSKKKEHPKFHLKKYKVKVDYNNLASILEKNKRKNIIWPLEPYLKFDPKMNYIAIQAFCLFMNPKNIYFEFGSGGSTNIAFFYNLTIYSVESDSSLHENLKNNGIKANYITIDLKTYNNSGYPGNETTVEDWKKYIQAYKPEYNADIILIDGRFRVACALDIFSKIRNDAIVLIHDYEKIEYHIVENYYIKIQNWSNLASFIKKPNIKSII
;
A
#
# COMPACT_ATOMS: atom_id res chain seq x y z
N MET A 1 8.28 -61.79 -28.61
CA MET A 1 9.14 -60.92 -29.46
C MET A 1 8.82 -61.10 -30.89
N LYS A 2 8.11 -60.23 -31.58
CA LYS A 2 7.85 -60.25 -33.03
C LYS A 2 8.46 -58.96 -33.60
N TYR A 3 9.57 -59.13 -34.30
CA TYR A 3 10.19 -58.05 -35.11
C TYR A 3 9.44 -57.96 -36.44
N ASN A 4 8.82 -56.84 -36.73
CA ASN A 4 8.22 -56.53 -38.02
C ASN A 4 9.32 -56.15 -39.02
N ARG A 5 9.53 -56.94 -40.02
CA ARG A 5 10.35 -56.65 -41.23
C ARG A 5 9.62 -55.55 -42.03
N ILE A 6 10.14 -54.37 -42.07
CA ILE A 6 9.74 -53.34 -43.03
C ILE A 6 10.26 -53.76 -44.39
N SER A 7 9.37 -53.97 -45.33
CA SER A 7 9.72 -54.58 -46.67
C SER A 7 10.53 -53.55 -47.50
N TYR A 8 11.51 -54.09 -48.24
CA TYR A 8 12.40 -53.32 -49.15
C TYR A 8 11.63 -52.49 -50.20
N ASN A 9 10.37 -52.79 -50.46
CA ASN A 9 9.50 -52.06 -51.40
C ASN A 9 9.07 -50.66 -50.90
N SER A 10 8.98 -50.40 -49.60
CA SER A 10 8.66 -49.10 -49.07
C SER A 10 9.83 -48.12 -49.19
N TYR A 11 11.07 -48.63 -49.22
CA TYR A 11 12.26 -47.76 -49.40
C TYR A 11 12.41 -47.28 -50.84
N LEU A 12 12.02 -48.12 -51.83
CA LEU A 12 12.07 -47.74 -53.25
C LEU A 12 10.97 -46.74 -53.65
N SER A 13 9.81 -46.77 -53.00
CA SER A 13 8.73 -45.80 -53.26
C SER A 13 9.11 -44.37 -52.80
N LEU A 14 9.78 -44.25 -51.66
CA LEU A 14 10.29 -42.96 -51.13
C LEU A 14 11.44 -42.37 -51.98
N LYS A 15 12.23 -43.23 -52.64
CA LYS A 15 13.32 -42.78 -53.52
C LYS A 15 12.81 -42.31 -54.91
N ARG A 16 11.67 -42.77 -55.35
CA ARG A 16 11.00 -42.27 -56.57
C ARG A 16 10.28 -40.98 -56.37
N GLN A 17 9.66 -40.73 -55.21
CA GLN A 17 9.05 -39.46 -54.89
C GLN A 17 10.07 -38.31 -54.73
N LYS A 18 11.29 -38.58 -54.26
CA LYS A 18 12.35 -37.56 -54.19
C LYS A 18 12.93 -37.13 -55.52
N LYS A 19 12.77 -37.93 -56.59
CA LYS A 19 13.25 -37.56 -57.94
C LYS A 19 12.27 -36.66 -58.71
N SER A 20 10.98 -36.65 -58.40
CA SER A 20 9.97 -35.81 -59.07
C SER A 20 9.93 -34.35 -58.55
N PHE A 21 10.54 -34.07 -57.42
CA PHE A 21 10.55 -32.72 -56.81
C PHE A 21 11.71 -31.82 -57.30
N LYS A 22 12.62 -32.32 -58.20
CA LYS A 22 13.80 -31.55 -58.62
C LYS A 22 13.69 -30.81 -59.95
N ALA A 23 12.50 -30.67 -60.55
CA ALA A 23 12.38 -30.04 -61.86
C ALA A 23 11.21 -29.06 -61.96
N ARG A 24 11.21 -28.00 -61.18
CA ARG A 24 10.52 -26.73 -61.51
C ARG A 24 11.30 -25.56 -60.95
N LYS A 25 12.48 -25.27 -61.53
CA LYS A 25 13.10 -23.94 -61.38
C LYS A 25 12.28 -22.95 -62.19
N ARG A 26 11.31 -22.26 -61.54
CA ARG A 26 10.70 -21.05 -62.10
C ARG A 26 11.75 -19.95 -62.14
N LYS A 27 11.99 -19.41 -63.32
CA LYS A 27 12.84 -18.22 -63.56
C LYS A 27 12.32 -17.06 -62.70
N PRO A 28 13.18 -16.29 -62.03
CA PRO A 28 12.73 -15.15 -61.25
C PRO A 28 12.24 -14.02 -62.15
N LYS A 29 10.93 -13.87 -62.27
CA LYS A 29 10.34 -12.68 -62.84
C LYS A 29 10.23 -11.59 -61.81
N ASN A 30 10.90 -10.48 -62.01
CA ASN A 30 10.67 -9.15 -61.40
C ASN A 30 11.13 -8.93 -59.94
N ASN A 31 12.37 -9.23 -59.58
CA ASN A 31 12.97 -8.85 -58.32
C ASN A 31 12.95 -7.32 -58.04
N LYS A 32 13.06 -6.48 -59.07
CA LYS A 32 13.06 -5.02 -58.91
C LYS A 32 11.78 -4.47 -58.29
N LYS A 33 10.62 -5.02 -58.61
CA LYS A 33 9.32 -4.56 -58.06
C LYS A 33 9.13 -4.96 -56.63
N ILE A 34 9.62 -6.17 -56.24
CA ILE A 34 9.60 -6.66 -54.89
C ILE A 34 10.56 -5.84 -53.99
N HIS A 35 11.78 -5.59 -54.46
CA HIS A 35 12.75 -4.76 -53.75
C HIS A 35 12.23 -3.30 -53.54
N TYR A 36 11.55 -2.75 -54.52
CA TYR A 36 10.91 -1.43 -54.40
C TYR A 36 9.81 -1.42 -53.36
N LEU A 37 8.95 -2.44 -53.30
CA LEU A 37 7.88 -2.58 -52.29
C LEU A 37 8.44 -2.75 -50.90
N ILE A 38 9.47 -3.59 -50.72
CA ILE A 38 10.16 -3.79 -49.43
C ILE A 38 10.80 -2.46 -48.99
N PHE A 39 11.50 -1.75 -49.89
CA PHE A 39 12.12 -0.48 -49.57
C PHE A 39 11.09 0.59 -49.14
N LYS A 40 9.95 0.69 -49.87
CA LYS A 40 8.85 1.58 -49.52
C LYS A 40 8.23 1.24 -48.15
N ALA A 41 8.03 -0.03 -47.84
CA ALA A 41 7.54 -0.50 -46.54
C ALA A 41 8.52 -0.16 -45.42
N LEU A 42 9.84 -0.30 -45.65
CA LEU A 42 10.88 0.03 -44.69
C LEU A 42 10.91 1.54 -44.38
N ILE A 43 10.81 2.38 -45.38
CA ILE A 43 10.74 3.85 -45.20
C ILE A 43 9.48 4.23 -44.41
N THR A 44 8.32 3.63 -44.72
CA THR A 44 7.08 3.91 -44.01
C THR A 44 7.19 3.50 -42.55
N PHE A 45 7.81 2.35 -42.26
CA PHE A 45 8.04 1.88 -40.91
C PHE A 45 8.97 2.82 -40.11
N ILE A 46 10.05 3.31 -40.74
CA ILE A 46 10.98 4.28 -40.13
C ILE A 46 10.26 5.59 -39.80
N ILE A 47 9.43 6.10 -40.73
CA ILE A 47 8.67 7.33 -40.50
C ILE A 47 7.68 7.16 -39.34
N LEU A 48 6.98 6.02 -39.27
CA LEU A 48 6.07 5.72 -38.17
C LEU A 48 6.82 5.59 -36.83
N ALA A 49 7.99 4.97 -36.81
CA ALA A 49 8.81 4.84 -35.61
C ALA A 49 9.31 6.22 -35.11
N ILE A 50 9.75 7.08 -36.01
CA ILE A 50 10.18 8.46 -35.68
C ILE A 50 8.98 9.28 -35.15
N SER A 51 7.84 9.19 -35.79
CA SER A 51 6.61 9.87 -35.36
C SER A 51 6.16 9.40 -33.97
N PHE A 52 6.21 8.10 -33.72
CA PHE A 52 5.91 7.52 -32.40
C PHE A 52 6.89 8.00 -31.32
N PHE A 53 8.19 8.08 -31.66
CA PHE A 53 9.21 8.58 -30.74
C PHE A 53 9.02 10.06 -30.40
N ILE A 54 8.65 10.89 -31.40
CA ILE A 54 8.34 12.32 -31.18
C ILE A 54 7.08 12.50 -30.32
N ILE A 55 6.03 11.73 -30.58
CA ILE A 55 4.80 11.74 -29.79
C ILE A 55 5.10 11.30 -28.34
N PHE A 56 5.86 10.23 -28.16
CA PHE A 56 6.24 9.72 -26.83
C PHE A 56 7.09 10.73 -26.06
N LYS A 57 8.05 11.40 -26.73
CA LYS A 57 8.89 12.46 -26.13
C LYS A 57 8.06 13.69 -25.74
N ASN A 58 7.05 14.05 -26.51
CA ASN A 58 6.15 15.15 -26.19
C ASN A 58 5.16 14.78 -25.08
N LEU A 59 4.64 13.55 -25.07
CA LEU A 59 3.86 13.01 -23.95
C LEU A 59 4.68 12.96 -22.68
N SER A 60 5.91 12.47 -22.72
CA SER A 60 6.78 12.44 -21.54
C SER A 60 7.07 13.85 -21.00
N LYS A 61 7.20 14.87 -21.87
CA LYS A 61 7.31 16.28 -21.43
C LYS A 61 6.02 16.83 -20.83
N LEU A 62 4.85 16.40 -21.30
CA LEU A 62 3.56 16.76 -20.71
C LEU A 62 3.37 16.11 -19.32
N PHE A 63 3.79 14.85 -19.16
CA PHE A 63 3.77 14.16 -17.87
C PHE A 63 4.92 14.55 -16.95
N SER A 64 6.04 15.05 -17.47
CA SER A 64 7.18 15.56 -16.69
C SER A 64 7.05 17.02 -16.26
N LYS A 65 5.99 17.74 -16.66
CA LYS A 65 5.57 18.92 -15.90
C LYS A 65 5.15 18.40 -14.52
N LYS A 66 6.14 18.20 -13.64
CA LYS A 66 5.93 18.14 -12.20
C LYS A 66 4.97 19.27 -11.89
N LYS A 67 3.75 18.95 -11.45
CA LYS A 67 2.97 19.91 -10.68
C LYS A 67 3.95 20.39 -9.61
N GLU A 68 4.42 21.61 -9.69
CA GLU A 68 5.12 22.23 -8.59
C GLU A 68 4.11 22.22 -7.45
N HIS A 69 4.24 21.24 -6.56
CA HIS A 69 3.55 21.30 -5.30
C HIS A 69 4.00 22.61 -4.65
N PRO A 70 3.08 23.42 -4.10
CA PRO A 70 3.44 24.63 -3.44
C PRO A 70 4.58 24.29 -2.48
N LYS A 71 5.75 24.97 -2.63
CA LYS A 71 6.88 24.78 -1.75
C LYS A 71 6.47 25.30 -0.39
N PHE A 72 5.92 24.41 0.43
CA PHE A 72 5.76 24.68 1.84
C PHE A 72 7.16 24.84 2.43
N HIS A 73 7.58 26.08 2.66
CA HIS A 73 8.77 26.40 3.42
C HIS A 73 8.51 26.07 4.90
N LEU A 74 8.58 24.78 5.22
CA LEU A 74 8.50 24.32 6.59
C LEU A 74 9.80 24.72 7.30
N LYS A 75 9.71 25.66 8.22
CA LYS A 75 10.82 25.96 9.15
C LYS A 75 11.21 24.67 9.84
N LYS A 76 12.41 24.18 9.58
CA LYS A 76 12.96 22.99 10.19
C LYS A 76 13.29 23.30 11.66
N TYR A 77 12.37 23.01 12.56
CA TYR A 77 12.61 23.20 13.99
C TYR A 77 13.65 22.17 14.44
N LYS A 78 14.81 22.65 14.94
CA LYS A 78 15.76 21.79 15.64
C LYS A 78 15.19 21.50 17.02
N VAL A 79 14.57 20.34 17.18
CA VAL A 79 14.09 19.86 18.48
C VAL A 79 15.20 19.05 19.11
N LYS A 80 15.60 19.39 20.34
CA LYS A 80 16.51 18.58 21.13
C LYS A 80 15.73 17.37 21.64
N VAL A 81 16.05 16.18 21.15
CA VAL A 81 15.38 14.94 21.54
C VAL A 81 16.03 14.44 22.83
N ASP A 82 15.21 14.26 23.87
CA ASP A 82 15.62 13.55 25.08
C ASP A 82 15.45 12.04 24.87
N TYR A 83 16.54 11.38 24.50
CA TYR A 83 16.55 9.95 24.23
C TYR A 83 16.26 9.08 25.47
N ASN A 84 16.55 9.57 26.69
CA ASN A 84 16.24 8.83 27.92
C ASN A 84 14.73 8.82 28.17
N ASN A 85 14.07 9.95 27.98
CA ASN A 85 12.62 10.03 28.06
C ASN A 85 11.96 9.19 26.95
N LEU A 86 12.48 9.21 25.73
CA LEU A 86 12.01 8.40 24.63
C LEU A 86 12.10 6.90 24.92
N ALA A 87 13.23 6.44 25.44
CA ALA A 87 13.42 5.04 25.83
C ALA A 87 12.41 4.63 26.93
N SER A 88 12.19 5.48 27.93
CA SER A 88 11.21 5.25 29.00
C SER A 88 9.79 5.11 28.47
N ILE A 89 9.37 5.99 27.54
CA ILE A 89 8.05 5.94 26.92
C ILE A 89 7.87 4.62 26.14
N LEU A 90 8.88 4.21 25.39
CA LEU A 90 8.85 2.96 24.62
C LEU A 90 8.72 1.76 25.53
N GLU A 91 9.56 1.65 26.59
CA GLU A 91 9.53 0.54 27.53
C GLU A 91 8.21 0.46 28.30
N LYS A 92 7.63 1.61 28.67
CA LYS A 92 6.31 1.68 29.32
C LYS A 92 5.22 1.05 28.44
N ASN A 93 5.26 1.30 27.14
CA ASN A 93 4.21 0.91 26.19
C ASN A 93 4.47 -0.45 25.51
N LYS A 94 5.69 -0.99 25.60
CA LYS A 94 6.00 -2.31 25.06
C LYS A 94 5.48 -3.44 25.94
N ARG A 95 5.02 -4.49 25.30
CA ARG A 95 4.71 -5.75 25.97
C ARG A 95 5.99 -6.55 26.19
N LYS A 96 6.22 -7.01 27.43
CA LYS A 96 7.43 -7.77 27.79
C LYS A 96 7.42 -9.19 27.21
N ASN A 97 6.25 -9.82 27.08
CA ASN A 97 6.11 -11.19 26.60
C ASN A 97 5.16 -11.21 25.38
N ILE A 98 5.70 -11.50 24.20
CA ILE A 98 4.91 -11.71 22.99
C ILE A 98 4.56 -13.19 22.92
N ILE A 99 3.26 -13.49 22.89
CA ILE A 99 2.78 -14.85 22.66
C ILE A 99 2.58 -15.02 21.16
N TRP A 100 3.39 -15.86 20.55
CA TRP A 100 3.27 -16.31 19.17
C TRP A 100 2.88 -17.80 19.16
N PRO A 101 2.12 -18.28 18.19
CA PRO A 101 1.57 -17.64 17.00
C PRO A 101 0.13 -17.18 17.20
N LEU A 102 -0.19 -15.99 16.67
CA LEU A 102 -1.56 -15.46 16.67
C LEU A 102 -2.44 -16.06 15.56
N GLU A 103 -1.82 -16.52 14.46
CA GLU A 103 -2.52 -16.90 13.23
C GLU A 103 -3.72 -17.84 13.41
N PRO A 104 -3.67 -18.90 14.23
CA PRO A 104 -4.83 -19.78 14.39
C PRO A 104 -6.03 -19.12 15.08
N TYR A 105 -5.82 -17.99 15.75
CA TYR A 105 -6.83 -17.29 16.56
C TYR A 105 -7.35 -16.01 15.93
N LEU A 106 -6.71 -15.53 14.84
CA LEU A 106 -7.15 -14.34 14.16
C LEU A 106 -8.24 -14.67 13.15
N LYS A 107 -9.45 -14.17 13.39
CA LYS A 107 -10.58 -14.28 12.46
C LYS A 107 -10.46 -13.30 11.29
N PHE A 108 -9.66 -12.24 11.44
CA PHE A 108 -9.42 -11.22 10.44
C PHE A 108 -7.92 -11.08 10.22
N ASP A 109 -7.51 -11.16 8.96
CA ASP A 109 -6.13 -10.98 8.54
C ASP A 109 -5.75 -9.49 8.58
N PRO A 110 -4.78 -9.09 9.42
CA PRO A 110 -4.26 -7.74 9.36
C PRO A 110 -3.52 -7.54 8.03
N LYS A 111 -3.93 -6.57 7.23
CA LYS A 111 -3.32 -6.26 5.94
C LYS A 111 -1.95 -5.59 6.08
N MET A 112 -1.12 -6.13 6.94
CA MET A 112 0.25 -5.72 7.24
C MET A 112 1.22 -6.86 6.91
N ASN A 113 2.46 -6.52 6.58
CA ASN A 113 3.48 -7.56 6.45
C ASN A 113 3.87 -8.13 7.83
N TYR A 114 4.50 -9.30 7.83
CA TYR A 114 4.83 -10.04 9.04
C TYR A 114 5.68 -9.23 10.04
N ILE A 115 6.65 -8.45 9.57
CA ILE A 115 7.53 -7.61 10.41
C ILE A 115 6.70 -6.50 11.08
N ALA A 116 5.79 -5.88 10.34
CA ALA A 116 4.89 -4.85 10.87
C ALA A 116 3.91 -5.42 11.91
N ILE A 117 3.37 -6.63 11.68
CA ILE A 117 2.51 -7.33 12.66
C ILE A 117 3.28 -7.61 13.95
N GLN A 118 4.50 -8.13 13.84
CA GLN A 118 5.35 -8.37 15.02
C GLN A 118 5.60 -7.08 15.80
N ALA A 119 5.96 -6.01 15.09
CA ALA A 119 6.20 -4.71 15.71
C ALA A 119 4.93 -4.15 16.36
N PHE A 120 3.77 -4.27 15.70
CA PHE A 120 2.48 -3.87 16.25
C PHE A 120 2.17 -4.59 17.55
N CYS A 121 2.38 -5.90 17.60
CA CYS A 121 2.16 -6.71 18.79
C CYS A 121 3.05 -6.33 20.00
N LEU A 122 4.23 -5.70 19.76
CA LEU A 122 5.06 -5.18 20.87
C LEU A 122 4.34 -4.14 21.73
N PHE A 123 3.40 -3.39 21.13
CA PHE A 123 2.64 -2.35 21.81
C PHE A 123 1.33 -2.85 22.43
N MET A 124 0.93 -4.08 22.19
CA MET A 124 -0.34 -4.65 22.66
C MET A 124 -0.26 -5.08 24.13
N ASN A 125 -0.13 -4.10 25.03
CA ASN A 125 -0.17 -4.33 26.47
C ASN A 125 -1.62 -4.25 26.95
N PRO A 126 -2.16 -5.25 27.69
CA PRO A 126 -3.56 -5.27 28.19
C PRO A 126 -3.97 -4.06 29.04
N LYS A 127 -2.99 -3.32 29.60
CA LYS A 127 -3.24 -2.10 30.37
C LYS A 127 -3.40 -0.86 29.51
N ASN A 128 -3.05 -0.94 28.20
CA ASN A 128 -3.11 0.19 27.30
C ASN A 128 -4.53 0.37 26.76
N ILE A 129 -4.86 1.63 26.50
CA ILE A 129 -6.02 2.03 25.71
C ILE A 129 -5.55 2.20 24.28
N TYR A 130 -6.19 1.49 23.36
CA TYR A 130 -5.89 1.48 21.95
C TYR A 130 -6.96 2.24 21.16
N PHE A 131 -6.52 3.13 20.31
CA PHE A 131 -7.37 3.83 19.33
C PHE A 131 -6.87 3.55 17.92
N GLU A 132 -7.78 3.39 16.96
CA GLU A 132 -7.38 3.25 15.57
C GLU A 132 -8.29 4.00 14.61
N PHE A 133 -7.67 4.47 13.51
CA PHE A 133 -8.36 4.86 12.29
C PHE A 133 -8.19 3.73 11.28
N GLY A 134 -9.27 3.10 10.86
CA GLY A 134 -9.30 1.92 10.00
C GLY A 134 -9.35 0.62 10.80
N SER A 135 -10.54 0.03 10.85
CA SER A 135 -10.82 -1.23 11.55
C SER A 135 -10.37 -2.44 10.72
N GLY A 136 -10.17 -3.58 11.38
CA GLY A 136 -9.88 -4.82 10.68
C GLY A 136 -9.09 -5.84 11.50
N GLY A 137 -8.04 -6.40 10.90
CA GLY A 137 -7.17 -7.36 11.58
C GLY A 137 -6.43 -6.77 12.77
N SER A 138 -6.09 -5.47 12.75
CA SER A 138 -5.52 -4.74 13.88
C SER A 138 -6.46 -4.70 15.08
N THR A 139 -7.77 -4.44 14.84
CA THR A 139 -8.82 -4.51 15.87
C THR A 139 -8.87 -5.91 16.50
N ASN A 140 -8.81 -6.95 15.66
CA ASN A 140 -8.81 -8.33 16.13
C ASN A 140 -7.58 -8.68 16.98
N ILE A 141 -6.39 -8.19 16.59
CA ILE A 141 -5.17 -8.33 17.40
C ILE A 141 -5.33 -7.62 18.74
N ALA A 142 -5.77 -6.37 18.77
CA ALA A 142 -5.98 -5.61 19.99
C ALA A 142 -6.99 -6.29 20.92
N PHE A 143 -8.08 -6.85 20.36
CA PHE A 143 -9.07 -7.63 21.10
C PHE A 143 -8.47 -8.92 21.67
N PHE A 144 -7.67 -9.65 20.89
CA PHE A 144 -6.97 -10.86 21.36
C PHE A 144 -6.08 -10.58 22.58
N TYR A 145 -5.43 -9.41 22.58
CA TYR A 145 -4.60 -8.98 23.71
C TYR A 145 -5.37 -8.28 24.82
N ASN A 146 -6.70 -8.26 24.76
CA ASN A 146 -7.60 -7.73 25.77
C ASN A 146 -7.39 -6.24 26.11
N LEU A 147 -7.17 -5.41 25.07
CA LEU A 147 -7.10 -3.95 25.23
C LEU A 147 -8.50 -3.33 25.31
N THR A 148 -8.58 -2.14 25.91
CA THR A 148 -9.72 -1.24 25.68
C THR A 148 -9.56 -0.60 24.31
N ILE A 149 -10.52 -0.82 23.41
CA ILE A 149 -10.42 -0.48 21.98
C ILE A 149 -11.44 0.60 21.61
N TYR A 150 -10.98 1.64 20.92
CA TYR A 150 -11.79 2.57 20.14
C TYR A 150 -11.40 2.44 18.68
N SER A 151 -12.35 2.13 17.80
CA SER A 151 -12.07 1.82 16.40
C SER A 151 -12.96 2.61 15.47
N VAL A 152 -12.36 3.44 14.63
CA VAL A 152 -13.03 4.30 13.64
C VAL A 152 -12.97 3.65 12.27
N GLU A 153 -14.15 3.53 11.61
CA GLU A 153 -14.24 2.94 10.28
C GLU A 153 -15.27 3.68 9.42
N SER A 154 -15.03 3.67 8.12
CA SER A 154 -15.93 4.24 7.11
C SER A 154 -16.91 3.22 6.52
N ASP A 155 -16.64 1.93 6.66
CA ASP A 155 -17.47 0.83 6.22
C ASP A 155 -18.22 0.21 7.41
N SER A 156 -19.52 0.49 7.49
CA SER A 156 -20.38 -0.06 8.54
C SER A 156 -20.46 -1.60 8.49
N SER A 157 -20.40 -2.18 7.30
CA SER A 157 -20.46 -3.64 7.11
C SER A 157 -19.26 -4.35 7.75
N LEU A 158 -18.10 -3.71 7.74
CA LEU A 158 -16.90 -4.23 8.42
C LEU A 158 -17.08 -4.24 9.96
N HIS A 159 -17.64 -3.16 10.54
CA HIS A 159 -17.96 -3.13 11.95
C HIS A 159 -18.98 -4.21 12.36
N GLU A 160 -20.03 -4.40 11.56
CA GLU A 160 -21.02 -5.46 11.80
C GLU A 160 -20.37 -6.84 11.72
N ASN A 161 -19.50 -7.07 10.74
CA ASN A 161 -18.79 -8.33 10.59
C ASN A 161 -17.86 -8.59 11.79
N LEU A 162 -17.12 -7.60 12.26
CA LEU A 162 -16.27 -7.71 13.47
C LEU A 162 -17.13 -8.07 14.70
N LYS A 163 -18.25 -7.38 14.93
CA LYS A 163 -19.20 -7.65 16.03
C LYS A 163 -19.77 -9.07 15.97
N ASN A 164 -20.23 -9.48 14.79
CA ASN A 164 -20.80 -10.82 14.56
C ASN A 164 -19.78 -11.94 14.81
N ASN A 165 -18.49 -11.65 14.67
CA ASN A 165 -17.41 -12.56 15.03
C ASN A 165 -16.97 -12.44 16.49
N GLY A 166 -17.69 -11.69 17.33
CA GLY A 166 -17.46 -11.58 18.76
C GLY A 166 -16.30 -10.65 19.16
N ILE A 167 -15.76 -9.83 18.22
CA ILE A 167 -14.75 -8.84 18.52
C ILE A 167 -15.40 -7.63 19.17
N LYS A 168 -14.99 -7.33 20.39
CA LYS A 168 -15.55 -6.23 21.20
C LYS A 168 -14.66 -5.01 21.11
N ALA A 169 -15.25 -3.87 20.70
CA ALA A 169 -14.62 -2.56 20.66
C ALA A 169 -15.67 -1.47 20.81
N ASN A 170 -15.25 -0.26 21.14
CA ASN A 170 -16.05 0.95 20.99
C ASN A 170 -15.99 1.38 19.53
N TYR A 171 -16.95 0.93 18.74
CA TYR A 171 -16.99 1.17 17.31
C TYR A 171 -17.57 2.56 16.97
N ILE A 172 -16.85 3.31 16.14
CA ILE A 172 -17.21 4.66 15.69
C ILE A 172 -17.29 4.62 14.16
N THR A 173 -18.50 4.51 13.65
CA THR A 173 -18.73 4.47 12.19
C THR A 173 -18.95 5.87 11.64
N ILE A 174 -18.14 6.28 10.66
CA ILE A 174 -18.27 7.55 9.94
C ILE A 174 -18.44 7.22 8.46
N ASP A 175 -19.65 7.31 7.96
CA ASP A 175 -19.95 6.97 6.57
C ASP A 175 -19.31 7.94 5.59
N LEU A 176 -18.32 7.44 4.85
CA LEU A 176 -17.66 8.16 3.76
C LEU A 176 -18.24 7.80 2.39
N LYS A 177 -19.46 7.24 2.32
CA LYS A 177 -20.13 6.84 1.07
C LYS A 177 -19.21 6.02 0.16
N THR A 178 -18.51 5.03 0.73
CA THR A 178 -17.48 4.27 0.03
C THR A 178 -18.05 3.44 -1.11
N TYR A 179 -17.38 3.43 -2.27
CA TYR A 179 -17.83 2.68 -3.45
C TYR A 179 -17.42 1.21 -3.48
N ASN A 180 -16.42 0.85 -2.68
CA ASN A 180 -15.86 -0.50 -2.70
C ASN A 180 -15.26 -0.84 -1.34
N ASN A 181 -14.91 -2.11 -1.17
CA ASN A 181 -14.32 -2.67 0.06
C ASN A 181 -12.96 -2.07 0.46
N SER A 182 -12.48 -1.04 -0.22
CA SER A 182 -11.21 -0.38 0.08
C SER A 182 -11.35 0.90 0.92
N GLY A 183 -12.58 1.28 1.29
CA GLY A 183 -12.85 2.42 2.18
C GLY A 183 -12.50 3.79 1.60
N TYR A 184 -12.30 3.92 0.27
CA TYR A 184 -12.10 5.23 -0.36
C TYR A 184 -13.39 6.06 -0.32
N PRO A 185 -13.30 7.38 0.01
CA PRO A 185 -14.45 8.25 -0.03
C PRO A 185 -15.14 8.21 -1.39
N GLY A 186 -16.45 8.04 -1.40
CA GLY A 186 -17.25 8.09 -2.61
C GLY A 186 -17.42 9.52 -3.13
N ASN A 187 -17.91 9.65 -4.37
CA ASN A 187 -18.11 10.96 -5.01
C ASN A 187 -19.15 11.83 -4.29
N GLU A 188 -20.04 11.22 -3.52
CA GLU A 188 -21.10 11.89 -2.75
C GLU A 188 -20.63 12.38 -1.37
N THR A 189 -19.38 12.08 -0.97
CA THR A 189 -18.84 12.52 0.32
C THR A 189 -18.60 14.02 0.33
N THR A 190 -18.99 14.66 1.42
CA THR A 190 -18.73 16.07 1.64
C THR A 190 -17.46 16.31 2.43
N VAL A 191 -16.93 17.54 2.36
CA VAL A 191 -15.80 17.96 3.20
C VAL A 191 -16.14 17.83 4.70
N GLU A 192 -17.42 17.99 5.05
CA GLU A 192 -17.88 17.83 6.43
C GLU A 192 -17.80 16.38 6.91
N ASP A 193 -18.09 15.40 6.04
CA ASP A 193 -17.92 13.99 6.36
C ASP A 193 -16.43 13.63 6.53
N TRP A 194 -15.54 14.19 5.71
CA TRP A 194 -14.10 14.04 5.89
C TRP A 194 -13.63 14.58 7.23
N LYS A 195 -14.11 15.78 7.63
CA LYS A 195 -13.81 16.37 8.93
C LYS A 195 -14.28 15.48 10.08
N LYS A 196 -15.51 14.94 10.01
CA LYS A 196 -16.02 14.01 11.04
C LYS A 196 -15.09 12.82 11.22
N TYR A 197 -14.60 12.22 10.10
CA TYR A 197 -13.66 11.10 10.16
C TYR A 197 -12.32 11.53 10.77
N ILE A 198 -11.72 12.59 10.27
CA ILE A 198 -10.42 13.09 10.72
C ILE A 198 -10.47 13.45 12.21
N GLN A 199 -11.57 14.06 12.66
CA GLN A 199 -11.78 14.55 14.02
C GLN A 199 -12.43 13.54 14.97
N ALA A 200 -12.50 12.27 14.59
CA ALA A 200 -13.15 11.24 15.40
C ALA A 200 -12.43 10.94 16.72
N TYR A 201 -11.11 11.22 16.81
CA TYR A 201 -10.40 11.11 18.08
C TYR A 201 -10.81 12.21 19.05
N LYS A 202 -11.13 11.83 20.28
CA LYS A 202 -11.47 12.75 21.37
C LYS A 202 -10.46 12.64 22.52
N PRO A 203 -10.06 13.75 23.16
CA PRO A 203 -9.09 13.75 24.27
C PRO A 203 -9.45 12.81 25.42
N GLU A 204 -10.76 12.66 25.70
CA GLU A 204 -11.27 11.80 26.77
C GLU A 204 -11.01 10.30 26.56
N TYR A 205 -10.71 9.87 25.33
CA TYR A 205 -10.28 8.47 25.09
C TYR A 205 -8.93 8.17 25.72
N ASN A 206 -8.10 9.19 25.89
CA ASN A 206 -6.83 9.10 26.60
C ASN A 206 -5.96 7.91 26.16
N ALA A 207 -5.93 7.65 24.83
CA ALA A 207 -5.27 6.48 24.27
C ALA A 207 -3.76 6.49 24.50
N ASP A 208 -3.21 5.32 24.84
CA ASP A 208 -1.78 5.06 24.95
C ASP A 208 -1.14 4.77 23.58
N ILE A 209 -1.89 4.06 22.73
CA ILE A 209 -1.46 3.61 21.41
C ILE A 209 -2.52 4.05 20.40
N ILE A 210 -2.08 4.75 19.35
CA ILE A 210 -2.93 5.17 18.25
C ILE A 210 -2.39 4.57 16.94
N LEU A 211 -3.19 3.77 16.25
CA LEU A 211 -2.88 3.30 14.89
C LEU A 211 -3.60 4.17 13.87
N ILE A 212 -2.88 4.61 12.85
CA ILE A 212 -3.42 5.33 11.69
C ILE A 212 -3.20 4.46 10.45
N ASP A 213 -4.23 3.68 10.11
CA ASP A 213 -4.23 2.75 8.96
C ASP A 213 -5.45 2.95 8.03
N GLY A 214 -6.33 3.87 8.36
CA GLY A 214 -7.53 4.20 7.56
C GLY A 214 -7.30 5.26 6.50
N ARG A 215 -8.29 6.14 6.31
CA ARG A 215 -8.25 7.24 5.35
C ARG A 215 -7.68 8.51 5.95
N PHE A 216 -7.26 9.44 5.07
CA PHE A 216 -6.75 10.76 5.48
C PHE A 216 -5.61 10.71 6.50
N ARG A 217 -4.71 9.74 6.42
CA ARG A 217 -3.71 9.41 7.46
C ARG A 217 -2.93 10.60 7.96
N VAL A 218 -2.44 11.45 7.04
CA VAL A 218 -1.72 12.67 7.41
C VAL A 218 -2.63 13.63 8.18
N ALA A 219 -3.85 13.86 7.70
CA ALA A 219 -4.79 14.76 8.35
C ALA A 219 -5.21 14.23 9.74
N CYS A 220 -5.45 12.92 9.88
CA CYS A 220 -5.70 12.28 11.17
C CYS A 220 -4.51 12.47 12.13
N ALA A 221 -3.27 12.23 11.66
CA ALA A 221 -2.07 12.43 12.48
C ALA A 221 -1.93 13.88 12.94
N LEU A 222 -2.23 14.85 12.09
CA LEU A 222 -2.15 16.28 12.43
C LEU A 222 -3.27 16.71 13.40
N ASP A 223 -4.49 16.22 13.20
CA ASP A 223 -5.62 16.54 14.06
C ASP A 223 -5.43 16.02 15.50
N ILE A 224 -4.97 14.78 15.65
CA ILE A 224 -4.75 14.20 16.98
C ILE A 224 -3.57 14.82 17.71
N PHE A 225 -2.68 15.54 17.02
CA PHE A 225 -1.47 16.10 17.63
C PHE A 225 -1.75 16.94 18.87
N SER A 226 -2.75 17.81 18.83
CA SER A 226 -3.13 18.66 19.98
C SER A 226 -3.93 17.91 21.05
N LYS A 227 -4.50 16.75 20.73
CA LYS A 227 -5.47 16.03 21.55
C LYS A 227 -4.87 14.87 22.35
N ILE A 228 -3.78 14.25 21.86
CA ILE A 228 -3.14 13.11 22.52
C ILE A 228 -2.15 13.54 23.61
N ARG A 229 -1.89 12.64 24.54
CA ARG A 229 -0.85 12.81 25.57
C ARG A 229 0.55 12.86 24.94
N ASN A 230 1.50 13.43 25.66
CA ASN A 230 2.89 13.53 25.19
C ASN A 230 3.61 12.17 25.18
N ASP A 231 3.15 11.21 25.96
CA ASP A 231 3.69 9.85 26.05
C ASP A 231 2.93 8.82 25.20
N ALA A 232 1.90 9.24 24.47
CA ALA A 232 1.18 8.38 23.55
C ALA A 232 2.06 8.00 22.35
N ILE A 233 1.97 6.73 21.93
CA ILE A 233 2.65 6.23 20.74
C ILE A 233 1.69 6.29 19.56
N VAL A 234 2.11 6.94 18.48
CA VAL A 234 1.38 6.95 17.21
C VAL A 234 2.07 5.99 16.24
N LEU A 235 1.30 5.06 15.69
CA LEU A 235 1.72 4.11 14.67
C LEU A 235 1.08 4.51 13.35
N ILE A 236 1.87 4.57 12.27
CA ILE A 236 1.37 4.87 10.92
C ILE A 236 1.77 3.71 10.00
N HIS A 237 0.76 3.08 9.41
CA HIS A 237 0.96 2.00 8.43
C HIS A 237 1.15 2.56 7.01
N ASP A 238 1.79 1.77 6.11
CA ASP A 238 2.24 2.16 4.76
C ASP A 238 3.18 3.37 4.76
N TYR A 239 4.01 3.49 5.79
CA TYR A 239 4.85 4.66 5.99
C TYR A 239 6.01 4.78 4.98
N GLU A 240 6.20 3.83 4.11
CA GLU A 240 7.08 3.94 2.95
C GLU A 240 6.62 5.00 1.93
N LYS A 241 5.35 5.42 2.00
CA LYS A 241 4.79 6.46 1.13
C LYS A 241 5.31 7.82 1.53
N ILE A 242 6.05 8.46 0.60
CA ILE A 242 6.75 9.73 0.85
C ILE A 242 5.82 10.88 1.30
N GLU A 243 4.57 10.86 0.84
CA GLU A 243 3.57 11.85 1.22
C GLU A 243 3.21 11.83 2.72
N TYR A 244 3.47 10.73 3.41
CA TYR A 244 3.23 10.64 4.85
C TYR A 244 4.37 11.23 5.69
N HIS A 245 5.55 11.44 5.11
CA HIS A 245 6.73 11.92 5.84
C HIS A 245 6.57 13.36 6.36
N ILE A 246 5.58 14.12 5.88
CA ILE A 246 5.26 15.44 6.39
C ILE A 246 4.92 15.42 7.89
N VAL A 247 4.45 14.30 8.43
CA VAL A 247 4.17 14.16 9.87
C VAL A 247 5.42 14.33 10.73
N GLU A 248 6.63 14.05 10.18
CA GLU A 248 7.90 14.23 10.88
C GLU A 248 8.20 15.71 11.23
N ASN A 249 7.43 16.67 10.72
CA ASN A 249 7.53 18.05 11.17
C ASN A 249 6.98 18.23 12.59
N TYR A 250 6.06 17.38 13.00
CA TYR A 250 5.31 17.47 14.26
C TYR A 250 5.65 16.34 15.23
N TYR A 251 6.05 15.20 14.69
CA TYR A 251 6.36 13.99 15.43
C TYR A 251 7.84 13.63 15.32
N ILE A 252 8.36 12.96 16.34
CA ILE A 252 9.67 12.31 16.33
C ILE A 252 9.42 10.87 15.92
N LYS A 253 9.99 10.46 14.78
CA LYS A 253 10.00 9.04 14.39
C LYS A 253 10.95 8.28 15.30
N ILE A 254 10.43 7.26 15.96
CA ILE A 254 11.18 6.41 16.88
C ILE A 254 11.84 5.29 16.10
N GLN A 255 11.03 4.55 15.34
CA GLN A 255 11.49 3.38 14.59
C GLN A 255 10.58 3.11 13.39
N ASN A 256 11.13 2.41 12.39
CA ASN A 256 10.42 1.91 11.24
C ASN A 256 10.60 0.38 11.15
N TRP A 257 9.50 -0.35 11.00
CA TRP A 257 9.47 -1.79 10.80
C TRP A 257 8.80 -2.10 9.47
N SER A 258 9.58 -2.11 8.40
CA SER A 258 9.06 -2.25 7.05
C SER A 258 8.08 -1.12 6.71
N ASN A 259 6.78 -1.38 6.59
CA ASN A 259 5.76 -0.39 6.27
C ASN A 259 5.01 0.19 7.49
N LEU A 260 5.43 -0.13 8.72
CA LEU A 260 4.88 0.43 9.95
C LEU A 260 5.92 1.30 10.66
N ALA A 261 5.62 2.55 10.93
CA ALA A 261 6.48 3.43 11.69
C ALA A 261 5.83 3.89 13.00
N SER A 262 6.65 4.09 14.04
CA SER A 262 6.22 4.58 15.35
C SER A 262 6.76 5.96 15.64
N PHE A 263 5.94 6.75 16.34
CA PHE A 263 6.17 8.16 16.60
C PHE A 263 5.75 8.57 18.01
N ILE A 264 6.36 9.65 18.51
CA ILE A 264 5.86 10.45 19.64
C ILE A 264 5.76 11.92 19.24
N LYS A 265 4.97 12.69 19.98
CA LYS A 265 4.87 14.14 19.77
C LYS A 265 6.23 14.81 19.95
N LYS A 266 6.53 15.79 19.11
CA LYS A 266 7.64 16.71 19.37
C LYS A 266 7.28 17.61 20.54
N PRO A 267 8.18 17.75 21.53
CA PRO A 267 7.99 18.72 22.59
C PRO A 267 8.03 20.16 22.00
N ASN A 268 7.33 21.10 22.66
CA ASN A 268 7.36 22.55 22.35
C ASN A 268 6.70 22.98 21.02
N ILE A 269 5.99 22.11 20.31
CA ILE A 269 5.09 22.53 19.24
C ILE A 269 3.71 22.79 19.87
N LYS A 270 3.29 24.08 19.94
CA LYS A 270 2.09 24.47 20.69
C LYS A 270 0.77 24.13 19.97
N SER A 271 0.71 24.20 18.67
CA SER A 271 -0.44 23.76 17.87
C SER A 271 -0.07 23.70 16.38
N ILE A 272 -0.92 23.07 15.57
CA ILE A 272 -0.77 22.98 14.12
C ILE A 272 -1.62 24.04 13.40
N ILE A 273 -2.41 24.81 14.14
CA ILE A 273 -3.27 25.88 13.64
C ILE A 273 -2.57 27.20 13.74
#